data_55d0b96049f8990710a672c91ac41977
#
_entry.id   55d0b96049f8990710a672c91ac41977
#
_cell.length_a   1.000
_cell.length_b   1.000
_cell.length_c   1.000
_cell.angle_alpha   90.00
_cell.angle_beta   90.00
_cell.angle_gamma   90.00
#
_symmetry.space_group_name_H-M   'P 1'
#
loop_
_entity.id
_entity.type
_entity.pdbx_description
1 polymer ?
#
loop_
_entity_poly.entity_id
_entity_poly.type
_entity_poly.pdbx_seq_one_letter_code
_entity_poly.pdbx_strand_id
1 'polypeptide(L)'
;MKKYLSILAFAALGMSGAAKANLDECKFYGHDDLLIMSPGAQPVITPLPVGTVTTPIQISNTIIMETTPALKSHCAGGADGENTYQITDNSMLEGYIDNKATFRTNIPGIVYTLAMYPDGNGVTAWFPPNAGSWYMTAPDDDHEELLDEKTWHVRMEIYQTNGFQGVPSDVNFLTAGAGPIGQIILGDPSTSDASDHPRPHVNMSEMSFSMPLNRPTCVLRAPTTVNLGDWYPAEVENGNTSKVEFHVTGTCVNTTAVYYTLSSTHTTADKKYFTNTVENTGGVTAAGGVGVMITDSENDHYPVTADSYQRVIAIGEVVGDPVSIIDRSLWARLVKTGSDPVTVGVFGTTVTIQTTYE
;
A
#
# COMPACT_ATOMS: atom_id res chain seq x y z
N MET A 1 53.37 -8.60 90.56
CA MET A 1 52.57 -9.25 89.57
C MET A 1 51.57 -8.24 89.04
N LYS A 2 51.84 -7.68 87.86
CA LYS A 2 51.03 -6.63 87.25
C LYS A 2 50.03 -7.31 86.34
N LYS A 3 48.74 -7.11 86.58
CA LYS A 3 47.67 -7.50 85.67
C LYS A 3 47.39 -6.34 84.68
N TYR A 4 47.59 -6.57 83.39
CA TYR A 4 47.17 -5.65 82.33
C TYR A 4 45.75 -5.97 81.97
N LEU A 5 44.90 -4.95 82.05
CA LEU A 5 43.51 -4.99 81.58
C LEU A 5 43.50 -4.38 80.16
N SER A 6 43.30 -5.23 79.19
CA SER A 6 43.16 -4.80 77.80
C SER A 6 41.73 -4.38 77.53
N ILE A 7 41.48 -3.13 77.30
CA ILE A 7 40.19 -2.59 76.84
C ILE A 7 40.15 -2.75 75.34
N LEU A 8 39.34 -3.66 74.85
CA LEU A 8 38.96 -3.75 73.45
C LEU A 8 37.91 -2.65 73.14
N ALA A 9 38.34 -1.55 72.48
CA ALA A 9 37.42 -0.61 71.89
C ALA A 9 36.88 -1.21 70.59
N PHE A 10 35.62 -1.63 70.57
CA PHE A 10 34.89 -1.93 69.36
C PHE A 10 34.54 -0.60 68.69
N ALA A 11 35.28 -0.26 67.64
CA ALA A 11 34.86 0.77 66.70
C ALA A 11 33.74 0.20 65.85
N ALA A 12 32.51 0.51 66.20
CA ALA A 12 31.39 0.32 65.31
C ALA A 12 31.54 1.28 64.13
N LEU A 13 32.14 0.82 63.05
CA LEU A 13 32.02 1.47 61.75
C LEU A 13 30.54 1.35 61.35
N GLY A 14 29.80 2.42 61.65
CA GLY A 14 28.53 2.66 61.01
C GLY A 14 28.77 2.76 59.50
N MET A 15 28.51 1.71 58.77
CA MET A 15 28.21 1.83 57.38
C MET A 15 26.89 2.61 57.31
N SER A 16 26.99 3.93 57.29
CA SER A 16 25.97 4.74 56.68
C SER A 16 25.95 4.32 55.22
N GLY A 17 25.14 3.32 54.87
CA GLY A 17 24.65 3.21 53.53
C GLY A 17 24.08 4.57 53.24
N ALA A 18 24.78 5.37 52.41
CA ALA A 18 24.15 6.46 51.77
C ALA A 18 22.92 5.83 51.09
N ALA A 19 21.73 5.99 51.70
CA ALA A 19 20.54 6.01 50.94
C ALA A 19 20.85 7.02 49.84
N LYS A 20 21.04 6.54 48.61
CA LYS A 20 20.89 7.43 47.45
C LYS A 20 19.51 8.01 47.71
N ALA A 21 19.44 9.26 48.17
CA ALA A 21 18.24 10.02 47.98
C ALA A 21 17.91 9.81 46.50
N ASN A 22 16.74 9.26 46.18
CA ASN A 22 16.20 9.36 44.86
C ASN A 22 16.32 10.85 44.55
N LEU A 23 17.34 11.23 43.81
CA LEU A 23 17.39 12.52 43.17
C LEU A 23 16.15 12.51 42.31
N ASP A 24 15.26 13.43 42.52
CA ASP A 24 13.98 13.50 41.86
C ASP A 24 14.23 13.42 40.35
N GLU A 25 13.84 12.29 39.79
CA GLU A 25 14.06 11.87 38.43
C GLU A 25 13.23 12.74 37.49
N CYS A 26 13.54 12.76 36.22
CA CYS A 26 12.69 13.38 35.20
C CYS A 26 11.44 12.54 34.99
N LYS A 27 10.30 13.19 34.86
CA LYS A 27 9.03 12.49 34.65
C LYS A 27 8.09 13.24 33.74
N PHE A 28 7.17 12.51 33.12
CA PHE A 28 6.02 13.15 32.46
C PHE A 28 5.03 13.67 33.51
N TYR A 29 4.29 14.72 33.14
CA TYR A 29 3.20 15.21 33.95
C TYR A 29 2.00 15.64 33.12
N GLY A 30 0.84 15.56 33.74
CA GLY A 30 -0.39 16.18 33.26
C GLY A 30 -1.49 15.24 32.82
N HIS A 31 -1.22 14.12 32.14
CA HIS A 31 -2.28 13.31 31.56
C HIS A 31 -1.87 11.86 31.34
N ASP A 32 -2.85 10.95 31.57
CA ASP A 32 -2.68 9.52 31.38
C ASP A 32 -2.96 9.06 29.94
N ASP A 33 -3.73 9.85 29.18
CA ASP A 33 -4.11 9.57 27.80
C ASP A 33 -3.78 10.76 26.90
N LEU A 34 -3.10 10.45 25.81
CA LEU A 34 -2.70 11.40 24.75
C LEU A 34 -3.34 11.01 23.45
N LEU A 35 -3.84 11.97 22.70
CA LEU A 35 -4.32 11.78 21.34
C LEU A 35 -3.41 12.54 20.37
N ILE A 36 -2.75 11.83 19.47
CA ILE A 36 -1.99 12.43 18.36
C ILE A 36 -3.00 13.05 17.39
N MET A 37 -2.84 14.35 17.14
CA MET A 37 -3.71 15.14 16.29
C MET A 37 -3.16 15.24 14.88
N SER A 38 -4.07 15.31 13.91
CA SER A 38 -3.71 15.57 12.51
C SER A 38 -2.89 16.85 12.37
N PRO A 39 -1.81 16.85 11.58
CA PRO A 39 -1.02 18.06 11.33
C PRO A 39 -1.86 19.13 10.65
N GLY A 40 -1.59 20.40 10.96
CA GLY A 40 -2.31 21.52 10.37
C GLY A 40 -2.14 21.64 8.84
N ALA A 41 -0.94 21.32 8.34
CA ALA A 41 -0.64 21.21 6.91
C ALA A 41 -0.31 19.77 6.58
N GLN A 42 -1.14 19.14 5.76
CA GLN A 42 -0.95 17.76 5.35
C GLN A 42 -0.04 17.69 4.12
N PRO A 43 1.04 16.89 4.15
CA PRO A 43 1.85 16.66 2.97
C PRO A 43 1.09 15.87 1.93
N VAL A 44 1.47 16.06 0.68
CA VAL A 44 1.04 15.19 -0.42
C VAL A 44 1.94 13.97 -0.44
N ILE A 45 1.38 12.79 -0.36
CA ILE A 45 2.10 11.51 -0.39
C ILE A 45 2.04 10.95 -1.81
N THR A 46 3.20 10.76 -2.42
CA THR A 46 3.30 10.22 -3.79
C THR A 46 3.94 8.84 -3.75
N PRO A 47 3.14 7.75 -3.88
CA PRO A 47 3.68 6.42 -4.00
C PRO A 47 4.54 6.25 -5.26
N LEU A 48 5.56 5.40 -5.15
CA LEU A 48 6.36 4.96 -6.28
C LEU A 48 5.62 3.88 -7.07
N PRO A 49 5.95 3.66 -8.36
CA PRO A 49 5.32 2.62 -9.15
C PRO A 49 5.42 1.23 -8.52
N VAL A 50 4.40 0.40 -8.77
CA VAL A 50 4.36 -0.99 -8.30
C VAL A 50 5.59 -1.77 -8.78
N GLY A 51 6.16 -2.58 -7.91
CA GLY A 51 7.32 -3.43 -8.25
C GLY A 51 8.68 -2.72 -8.28
N THR A 52 8.74 -1.40 -8.08
CA THR A 52 10.02 -0.66 -8.05
C THR A 52 10.72 -0.68 -6.70
N VAL A 53 9.97 -0.95 -5.62
CA VAL A 53 10.49 -0.96 -4.25
C VAL A 53 10.83 -2.38 -3.83
N THR A 54 12.11 -2.65 -3.60
CA THR A 54 12.61 -3.95 -3.10
C THR A 54 12.89 -3.95 -1.59
N THR A 55 13.26 -2.79 -1.05
CA THR A 55 13.45 -2.53 0.39
C THR A 55 12.59 -1.32 0.77
N PRO A 56 12.07 -1.24 1.99
CA PRO A 56 11.24 -0.12 2.41
C PRO A 56 11.91 1.22 2.14
N ILE A 57 11.18 2.14 1.53
CA ILE A 57 11.65 3.49 1.21
C ILE A 57 10.69 4.54 1.78
N GLN A 58 11.22 5.58 2.38
CA GLN A 58 10.42 6.70 2.87
C GLN A 58 9.88 7.52 1.69
N ILE A 59 8.56 7.71 1.65
CA ILE A 59 7.84 8.43 0.59
C ILE A 59 7.22 9.75 1.05
N SER A 60 7.48 10.15 2.29
CA SER A 60 7.08 11.46 2.83
C SER A 60 8.27 12.22 3.37
N ASN A 61 8.17 13.55 3.42
CA ASN A 61 8.98 14.30 4.39
C ASN A 61 8.54 13.90 5.79
N THR A 62 9.39 14.17 6.78
CA THR A 62 9.01 14.01 8.20
C THR A 62 7.82 14.91 8.52
N ILE A 63 6.77 14.32 9.09
CA ILE A 63 5.54 15.01 9.49
C ILE A 63 5.63 15.23 11.00
N ILE A 64 5.49 16.49 11.42
CA ILE A 64 5.49 16.86 12.82
C ILE A 64 4.05 17.07 13.26
N MET A 65 3.71 16.49 14.40
CA MET A 65 2.36 16.52 14.98
C MET A 65 2.43 16.79 16.47
N GLU A 66 1.29 17.18 17.02
CA GLU A 66 1.12 17.47 18.43
C GLU A 66 0.20 16.43 19.09
N THR A 67 0.32 16.32 20.42
CA THR A 67 -0.66 15.56 21.21
C THR A 67 -1.67 16.48 21.87
N THR A 68 -2.85 15.97 22.09
CA THR A 68 -3.87 16.63 22.91
C THR A 68 -4.31 15.66 24.02
N PRO A 69 -4.17 16.04 25.29
CA PRO A 69 -3.43 17.22 25.75
C PRO A 69 -1.93 17.16 25.41
N ALA A 70 -1.25 18.31 25.46
CA ALA A 70 0.19 18.39 25.23
C ALA A 70 0.95 17.60 26.30
N LEU A 71 1.83 16.69 25.88
CA LEU A 71 2.70 15.96 26.79
C LEU A 71 3.86 16.86 27.20
N LYS A 72 4.10 16.91 28.49
CA LYS A 72 5.23 17.67 29.07
C LYS A 72 6.05 16.81 30.00
N SER A 73 7.33 17.13 30.11
CA SER A 73 8.26 16.54 31.08
C SER A 73 8.80 17.61 32.01
N HIS A 74 9.19 17.20 33.21
CA HIS A 74 9.82 18.02 34.23
C HIS A 74 10.83 17.18 34.96
N CYS A 75 11.97 17.79 35.28
CA CYS A 75 13.03 17.22 36.11
C CYS A 75 13.14 18.03 37.39
N ALA A 76 13.37 17.41 38.53
CA ALA A 76 13.78 18.14 39.72
C ALA A 76 15.21 18.61 39.57
N GLY A 77 15.52 19.79 40.15
CA GLY A 77 16.84 20.40 40.03
C GLY A 77 17.95 19.46 40.51
N GLY A 78 18.92 19.19 39.65
CA GLY A 78 20.02 18.26 39.89
C GLY A 78 19.71 16.80 39.54
N ALA A 79 18.65 16.55 38.80
CA ALA A 79 18.36 15.23 38.21
C ALA A 79 19.44 14.91 37.16
N ASP A 80 19.78 13.62 37.04
CA ASP A 80 20.77 13.14 36.05
C ASP A 80 20.17 12.86 34.67
N GLY A 81 18.93 13.31 34.36
CA GLY A 81 18.18 12.92 33.16
C GLY A 81 17.56 11.54 33.33
N GLU A 82 16.80 11.12 32.34
CA GLU A 82 16.14 9.80 32.35
C GLU A 82 16.04 9.19 30.95
N ASN A 83 16.28 7.88 30.90
CA ASN A 83 16.05 7.13 29.66
C ASN A 83 14.56 7.11 29.29
N THR A 84 14.29 7.22 28.02
CA THR A 84 12.93 7.07 27.50
C THR A 84 12.66 5.62 27.16
N TYR A 85 11.57 5.06 27.73
CA TYR A 85 11.08 3.73 27.41
C TYR A 85 9.71 3.82 26.74
N GLN A 86 9.49 2.92 25.82
CA GLN A 86 8.20 2.78 25.14
C GLN A 86 7.78 1.34 25.03
N ILE A 87 6.46 1.12 24.96
CA ILE A 87 5.84 -0.14 24.62
C ILE A 87 4.86 0.08 23.48
N THR A 88 4.87 -0.76 22.47
CA THR A 88 3.98 -0.66 21.31
C THR A 88 2.74 -1.51 21.51
N ASP A 89 1.58 -0.99 21.11
CA ASP A 89 0.33 -1.75 21.07
C ASP A 89 0.23 -2.60 19.80
N ASN A 90 -0.29 -3.83 19.94
CA ASN A 90 -0.42 -4.78 18.83
C ASN A 90 -1.50 -4.42 17.81
N SER A 91 -2.50 -3.64 18.20
CA SER A 91 -3.73 -3.47 17.41
C SER A 91 -3.48 -2.84 16.05
N MET A 92 -2.53 -1.89 15.99
CA MET A 92 -2.20 -1.12 14.79
C MET A 92 -0.89 -1.59 14.14
N LEU A 93 -0.15 -2.49 14.81
CA LEU A 93 1.16 -2.94 14.37
C LEU A 93 1.05 -3.77 13.09
N GLU A 94 1.88 -3.44 12.08
CA GLU A 94 2.00 -4.18 10.81
C GLU A 94 3.32 -4.95 10.74
N GLY A 95 4.39 -4.38 11.26
CA GLY A 95 5.73 -4.96 11.22
C GLY A 95 6.78 -3.99 11.75
N TYR A 96 7.95 -3.96 11.11
CA TYR A 96 9.03 -3.04 11.50
C TYR A 96 9.93 -2.65 10.33
N ILE A 97 10.58 -1.50 10.46
CA ILE A 97 11.63 -0.97 9.57
C ILE A 97 12.72 -0.42 10.46
N ASP A 98 13.96 -0.89 10.32
CA ASP A 98 15.15 -0.39 11.09
C ASP A 98 14.88 -0.28 12.60
N ASN A 99 14.37 -1.34 13.21
CA ASN A 99 13.97 -1.39 14.63
C ASN A 99 12.87 -0.40 15.06
N LYS A 100 12.15 0.20 14.14
CA LYS A 100 10.98 1.05 14.41
C LYS A 100 9.72 0.24 14.12
N ALA A 101 8.72 0.30 14.99
CA ALA A 101 7.40 -0.24 14.71
C ALA A 101 6.81 0.41 13.47
N THR A 102 6.19 -0.38 12.61
CA THR A 102 5.39 0.13 11.50
C THR A 102 3.92 -0.14 11.76
N PHE A 103 3.11 0.87 11.49
CA PHE A 103 1.68 0.85 11.68
C PHE A 103 0.98 0.85 10.32
N ARG A 104 -0.16 0.17 10.24
CA ARG A 104 -0.90 -0.01 8.99
C ARG A 104 -1.62 1.26 8.54
N THR A 105 -1.73 1.41 7.24
CA THR A 105 -2.65 2.37 6.60
C THR A 105 -3.80 1.64 5.91
N ASN A 106 -4.69 2.39 5.26
CA ASN A 106 -5.74 1.84 4.41
C ASN A 106 -5.24 1.30 3.05
N ILE A 107 -3.94 1.46 2.75
CA ILE A 107 -3.32 0.99 1.51
C ILE A 107 -2.28 -0.08 1.84
N PRO A 108 -2.50 -1.35 1.45
CA PRO A 108 -1.52 -2.41 1.67
C PRO A 108 -0.15 -2.06 1.08
N GLY A 109 0.89 -2.29 1.86
CA GLY A 109 2.26 -1.97 1.47
C GLY A 109 2.68 -0.51 1.67
N ILE A 110 1.80 0.36 2.17
CA ILE A 110 2.13 1.67 2.71
C ILE A 110 1.93 1.63 4.22
N VAL A 111 2.98 1.95 4.96
CA VAL A 111 3.01 1.92 6.42
C VAL A 111 3.61 3.22 6.95
N TYR A 112 3.42 3.50 8.24
CA TYR A 112 4.05 4.63 8.88
C TYR A 112 4.77 4.22 10.17
N THR A 113 5.77 5.00 10.55
CA THR A 113 6.48 4.89 11.83
C THR A 113 6.19 6.12 12.67
N LEU A 114 6.24 5.98 13.99
CA LEU A 114 6.05 7.08 14.92
C LEU A 114 7.19 7.16 15.92
N ALA A 115 7.57 8.38 16.24
CA ALA A 115 8.47 8.68 17.35
C ALA A 115 7.95 9.84 18.18
N MET A 116 8.37 9.88 19.43
CA MET A 116 8.18 11.03 20.30
C MET A 116 9.52 11.68 20.60
N TYR A 117 9.54 12.99 20.71
CA TYR A 117 10.76 13.74 21.00
C TYR A 117 10.43 15.05 21.73
N PRO A 118 11.27 15.50 22.66
CA PRO A 118 11.10 16.78 23.36
C PRO A 118 11.53 17.95 22.49
N ASP A 119 11.08 19.14 22.84
CA ASP A 119 11.56 20.41 22.30
C ASP A 119 13.08 20.53 22.32
N GLY A 120 13.64 21.15 21.28
CA GLY A 120 15.08 21.35 21.15
C GLY A 120 15.77 20.18 20.45
N ASN A 121 17.03 19.94 20.83
CA ASN A 121 17.85 18.87 20.22
C ASN A 121 17.78 17.54 20.99
N GLY A 122 16.66 17.28 21.61
CA GLY A 122 16.49 16.08 22.41
C GLY A 122 16.48 14.80 21.60
N VAL A 123 16.48 13.72 22.32
CA VAL A 123 16.47 12.35 21.82
C VAL A 123 15.17 12.05 21.09
N THR A 124 15.25 11.35 19.98
CA THR A 124 14.06 10.87 19.25
C THR A 124 13.79 9.42 19.62
N ALA A 125 12.69 9.17 20.32
CA ALA A 125 12.25 7.86 20.78
C ALA A 125 11.26 7.25 19.79
N TRP A 126 11.71 6.27 18.99
CA TRP A 126 10.84 5.53 18.06
C TRP A 126 10.12 4.40 18.78
N PHE A 127 8.83 4.22 18.51
CA PHE A 127 8.10 3.08 19.03
C PHE A 127 8.77 1.77 18.59
N PRO A 128 9.03 0.84 19.54
CA PRO A 128 9.78 -0.39 19.29
C PRO A 128 8.96 -1.41 18.48
N PRO A 129 9.61 -2.31 17.71
CA PRO A 129 8.93 -3.24 16.82
C PRO A 129 8.15 -4.34 17.53
N ASN A 130 8.47 -4.58 18.82
CA ASN A 130 7.84 -5.65 19.58
C ASN A 130 6.79 -5.07 20.53
N ALA A 131 5.58 -5.60 20.44
CA ALA A 131 4.52 -5.25 21.35
C ALA A 131 4.62 -6.04 22.67
N GLY A 132 4.04 -5.48 23.72
CA GLY A 132 3.88 -6.17 25.01
C GLY A 132 5.10 -6.16 25.93
N SER A 133 6.19 -5.48 25.57
CA SER A 133 7.36 -5.29 26.41
C SER A 133 7.89 -3.88 26.30
N TRP A 134 8.38 -3.35 27.41
CA TRP A 134 9.05 -2.06 27.46
C TRP A 134 10.47 -2.15 26.89
N TYR A 135 10.83 -1.18 26.07
CA TYR A 135 12.16 -1.04 25.49
C TYR A 135 12.69 0.36 25.74
N MET A 136 13.94 0.45 26.09
CA MET A 136 14.67 1.72 26.08
C MET A 136 14.83 2.16 24.62
N THR A 137 14.12 3.21 24.24
CA THR A 137 14.06 3.70 22.87
C THR A 137 14.92 4.93 22.66
N ALA A 138 15.25 5.64 23.72
CA ALA A 138 16.23 6.72 23.72
C ALA A 138 16.95 6.77 25.07
N PRO A 139 18.29 6.64 25.08
CA PRO A 139 19.09 6.92 26.25
C PRO A 139 19.17 8.44 26.48
N ASP A 140 19.21 8.84 27.71
CA ASP A 140 19.55 10.19 28.11
C ASP A 140 20.61 10.11 29.20
N ASP A 141 21.86 10.22 28.77
CA ASP A 141 23.01 10.12 29.65
C ASP A 141 23.29 11.48 30.26
N ASP A 142 22.81 11.75 31.48
CA ASP A 142 23.15 12.85 32.37
C ASP A 142 22.79 14.28 31.84
N HIS A 143 21.67 14.42 31.09
CA HIS A 143 21.29 15.70 30.48
C HIS A 143 19.87 16.15 30.85
N GLU A 144 19.67 16.57 32.11
CA GLU A 144 18.34 17.07 32.56
C GLU A 144 17.81 18.20 31.67
N GLU A 145 18.68 19.05 31.09
CA GLU A 145 18.31 20.17 30.24
C GLU A 145 17.62 19.71 28.92
N LEU A 146 17.78 18.46 28.53
CA LEU A 146 17.11 17.90 27.37
C LEU A 146 15.67 17.47 27.66
N LEU A 147 15.32 17.29 28.93
CA LEU A 147 14.03 16.78 29.37
C LEU A 147 13.26 17.76 30.27
N ASP A 148 13.96 18.68 30.96
CA ASP A 148 13.30 19.60 31.90
C ASP A 148 12.49 20.66 31.17
N GLU A 149 11.23 20.84 31.65
CA GLU A 149 10.26 21.82 31.13
C GLU A 149 10.06 21.72 29.60
N LYS A 150 10.17 20.51 29.02
CA LYS A 150 9.96 20.27 27.57
C LYS A 150 8.53 19.94 27.23
N THR A 151 8.10 20.42 26.08
CA THR A 151 6.92 19.90 25.38
C THR A 151 7.36 18.82 24.43
N TRP A 152 6.61 17.72 24.37
CA TRP A 152 6.89 16.58 23.51
C TRP A 152 6.02 16.61 22.27
N HIS A 153 6.64 16.35 21.14
CA HIS A 153 6.05 16.31 19.81
C HIS A 153 6.07 14.90 19.26
N VAL A 154 5.30 14.69 18.21
CA VAL A 154 5.25 13.42 17.49
C VAL A 154 5.84 13.61 16.09
N ARG A 155 6.70 12.68 15.70
CA ARG A 155 7.26 12.57 14.35
C ARG A 155 6.66 11.35 13.66
N MET A 156 6.17 11.54 12.44
CA MET A 156 5.70 10.45 11.58
C MET A 156 6.54 10.43 10.30
N GLU A 157 6.88 9.24 9.86
CA GLU A 157 7.47 8.97 8.54
C GLU A 157 6.64 7.91 7.84
N ILE A 158 6.32 8.11 6.57
CA ILE A 158 5.53 7.19 5.77
C ILE A 158 6.43 6.47 4.79
N TYR A 159 6.30 5.15 4.73
CA TYR A 159 7.13 4.26 3.93
C TYR A 159 6.29 3.45 2.95
N GLN A 160 6.85 3.22 1.77
CA GLN A 160 6.39 2.20 0.85
C GLN A 160 7.26 0.95 0.98
N THR A 161 6.63 -0.21 1.07
CA THR A 161 7.30 -1.51 1.15
C THR A 161 7.16 -2.27 -0.17
N ASN A 162 7.86 -3.38 -0.31
CA ASN A 162 7.70 -4.29 -1.45
C ASN A 162 6.33 -4.97 -1.53
N GLY A 163 5.51 -4.86 -0.48
CA GLY A 163 4.13 -5.34 -0.46
C GLY A 163 3.12 -4.42 -1.15
N PHE A 164 3.56 -3.24 -1.63
CA PHE A 164 2.67 -2.31 -2.32
C PHE A 164 2.27 -2.84 -3.70
N GLN A 165 0.96 -3.00 -3.92
CA GLN A 165 0.36 -3.50 -5.16
C GLN A 165 -0.46 -2.44 -5.91
N GLY A 166 -0.26 -1.16 -5.58
CA GLY A 166 -1.02 -0.05 -6.14
C GLY A 166 -2.08 0.48 -5.18
N VAL A 167 -2.64 1.63 -5.54
CA VAL A 167 -3.72 2.26 -4.78
C VAL A 167 -5.04 1.61 -5.20
N PRO A 168 -5.81 1.03 -4.27
CA PRO A 168 -7.13 0.45 -4.59
C PRO A 168 -8.04 1.47 -5.27
N SER A 169 -8.89 1.00 -6.18
CA SER A 169 -9.71 1.88 -7.04
C SER A 169 -10.74 2.72 -6.28
N ASP A 170 -11.12 2.29 -5.10
CA ASP A 170 -12.07 2.95 -4.19
C ASP A 170 -11.38 3.89 -3.17
N VAL A 171 -10.04 3.89 -3.12
CA VAL A 171 -9.26 4.70 -2.18
C VAL A 171 -8.84 6.02 -2.83
N ASN A 172 -9.21 7.15 -2.23
CA ASN A 172 -8.88 8.49 -2.71
C ASN A 172 -7.83 9.20 -1.85
N PHE A 173 -7.61 8.73 -0.63
CA PHE A 173 -6.70 9.31 0.34
C PHE A 173 -5.94 8.20 1.05
N LEU A 174 -4.70 8.45 1.37
CA LEU A 174 -3.97 7.63 2.31
C LEU A 174 -4.50 7.94 3.72
N THR A 175 -4.98 6.93 4.42
CA THR A 175 -5.52 7.10 5.78
C THR A 175 -4.73 6.27 6.78
N ALA A 176 -4.22 6.92 7.82
CA ALA A 176 -3.76 6.28 9.03
C ALA A 176 -4.94 6.22 10.01
N GLY A 177 -5.37 5.01 10.35
CA GLY A 177 -6.58 4.80 11.18
C GLY A 177 -6.41 5.26 12.62
N ALA A 178 -7.53 5.56 13.29
CA ALA A 178 -7.53 5.82 14.72
C ALA A 178 -7.26 4.55 15.52
N GLY A 179 -6.53 4.68 16.63
CA GLY A 179 -6.30 3.55 17.54
C GLY A 179 -5.11 3.75 18.49
N PRO A 180 -4.88 2.77 19.38
CA PRO A 180 -3.79 2.81 20.31
C PRO A 180 -2.47 2.56 19.59
N ILE A 181 -1.46 3.36 19.94
CA ILE A 181 -0.07 3.24 19.45
C ILE A 181 0.79 2.53 20.49
N GLY A 182 0.63 2.89 21.77
CA GLY A 182 1.40 2.32 22.84
C GLY A 182 1.44 3.21 24.10
N GLN A 183 2.51 3.10 24.88
CA GLN A 183 2.77 3.93 26.04
C GLN A 183 4.22 4.43 26.04
N ILE A 184 4.47 5.49 26.78
CA ILE A 184 5.80 6.07 26.95
C ILE A 184 6.03 6.39 28.45
N ILE A 185 7.26 6.26 28.90
CA ILE A 185 7.69 6.63 30.26
C ILE A 185 9.09 7.21 30.20
N LEU A 186 9.38 8.14 31.09
CA LEU A 186 10.75 8.52 31.48
C LEU A 186 11.12 7.70 32.69
N GLY A 187 12.32 7.07 32.69
CA GLY A 187 12.77 6.13 33.69
C GLY A 187 12.49 4.67 33.39
N ASP A 188 13.21 3.76 34.03
CA ASP A 188 13.05 2.32 33.84
C ASP A 188 11.71 1.85 34.41
N PRO A 189 10.80 1.31 33.59
CA PRO A 189 9.47 0.88 34.04
C PRO A 189 9.49 -0.27 35.05
N SER A 190 10.62 -0.94 35.22
CA SER A 190 10.78 -2.03 36.20
C SER A 190 11.14 -1.54 37.61
N THR A 191 11.70 -0.34 37.72
CA THR A 191 12.16 0.28 38.98
C THR A 191 11.38 1.52 39.36
N SER A 192 10.78 2.21 38.38
CA SER A 192 9.98 3.42 38.60
C SER A 192 8.55 3.06 39.02
N ASP A 193 8.07 3.67 40.10
CA ASP A 193 6.68 3.49 40.55
C ASP A 193 5.74 4.24 39.62
N ALA A 194 4.67 3.57 39.17
CA ALA A 194 3.68 4.18 38.29
C ALA A 194 2.92 5.37 38.94
N SER A 195 2.95 5.52 40.26
CA SER A 195 2.38 6.66 40.98
C SER A 195 3.24 7.92 40.84
N ASP A 196 4.56 7.75 40.64
CA ASP A 196 5.51 8.85 40.52
C ASP A 196 5.97 9.09 39.08
N HIS A 197 5.96 8.04 38.24
CA HIS A 197 6.35 8.10 36.83
C HIS A 197 5.13 7.74 35.96
N PRO A 198 4.34 8.72 35.55
CA PRO A 198 3.19 8.50 34.66
C PRO A 198 3.59 7.80 33.37
N ARG A 199 2.73 6.90 32.93
CA ARG A 199 2.88 6.10 31.71
C ARG A 199 1.76 6.43 30.71
N PRO A 200 1.75 7.63 30.13
CA PRO A 200 0.66 8.03 29.26
C PRO A 200 0.45 7.07 28.08
N HIS A 201 -0.80 6.74 27.86
CA HIS A 201 -1.21 6.02 26.67
C HIS A 201 -1.20 6.96 25.47
N VAL A 202 -0.56 6.54 24.41
CA VAL A 202 -0.48 7.28 23.16
C VAL A 202 -1.47 6.67 22.19
N ASN A 203 -2.48 7.45 21.83
CA ASN A 203 -3.50 7.09 20.87
C ASN A 203 -3.38 7.98 19.63
N MET A 204 -3.83 7.50 18.49
CA MET A 204 -3.85 8.26 17.25
C MET A 204 -5.27 8.55 16.82
N SER A 205 -5.54 9.79 16.41
CA SER A 205 -6.75 10.14 15.68
C SER A 205 -6.64 9.68 14.23
N GLU A 206 -7.77 9.44 13.58
CA GLU A 206 -7.75 9.18 12.13
C GLU A 206 -7.17 10.39 11.38
N MET A 207 -6.24 10.10 10.46
CA MET A 207 -5.60 11.12 9.62
C MET A 207 -5.67 10.70 8.18
N SER A 208 -5.99 11.66 7.30
CA SER A 208 -6.02 11.43 5.86
C SER A 208 -5.03 12.36 5.16
N PHE A 209 -4.22 11.79 4.28
CA PHE A 209 -3.23 12.51 3.49
C PHE A 209 -3.63 12.52 2.02
N SER A 210 -3.48 13.66 1.36
CA SER A 210 -3.71 13.76 -0.07
C SER A 210 -2.68 12.95 -0.84
N MET A 211 -3.13 12.23 -1.85
CA MET A 211 -2.27 11.55 -2.82
C MET A 211 -2.56 12.07 -4.22
N PRO A 212 -1.55 12.32 -5.06
CA PRO A 212 -1.81 12.45 -6.48
C PRO A 212 -2.32 11.09 -6.96
N LEU A 213 -3.56 11.05 -7.40
CA LEU A 213 -4.15 9.82 -7.95
C LEU A 213 -3.63 9.66 -9.38
N ASN A 214 -2.42 9.17 -9.51
CA ASN A 214 -1.87 8.70 -10.79
C ASN A 214 -2.48 7.34 -11.13
N ARG A 215 -3.82 7.29 -11.25
CA ARG A 215 -4.50 6.05 -11.64
C ARG A 215 -4.19 5.76 -13.10
N PRO A 216 -3.87 4.50 -13.44
CA PRO A 216 -3.82 4.11 -14.83
C PRO A 216 -5.18 4.42 -15.47
N THR A 217 -5.17 5.10 -16.58
CA THR A 217 -6.38 5.51 -17.30
C THR A 217 -6.13 5.39 -18.79
N CYS A 218 -7.03 4.71 -19.49
CA CYS A 218 -6.99 4.60 -20.94
C CYS A 218 -8.30 5.03 -21.56
N VAL A 219 -8.20 5.75 -22.67
CA VAL A 219 -9.32 6.01 -23.58
C VAL A 219 -9.07 5.18 -24.84
N LEU A 220 -9.77 4.04 -24.95
CA LEU A 220 -9.62 3.10 -26.04
C LEU A 220 -10.83 3.16 -26.98
N ARG A 221 -10.59 2.92 -28.26
CA ARG A 221 -11.60 2.90 -29.31
C ARG A 221 -11.36 1.70 -30.21
N ALA A 222 -12.42 1.03 -30.56
CA ALA A 222 -12.46 0.01 -31.61
C ALA A 222 -13.54 0.41 -32.65
N PRO A 223 -13.45 -0.05 -33.88
CA PRO A 223 -14.50 0.21 -34.86
C PRO A 223 -15.81 -0.45 -34.41
N THR A 224 -16.93 0.26 -34.57
CA THR A 224 -18.26 -0.25 -34.24
C THR A 224 -18.74 -1.32 -35.22
N THR A 225 -18.17 -1.36 -36.42
CA THR A 225 -18.48 -2.32 -37.46
C THR A 225 -17.25 -2.67 -38.26
N VAL A 226 -17.04 -3.96 -38.48
CA VAL A 226 -16.02 -4.52 -39.38
C VAL A 226 -16.75 -5.23 -40.50
N ASN A 227 -16.66 -4.68 -41.72
CA ASN A 227 -17.28 -5.29 -42.91
C ASN A 227 -16.37 -6.41 -43.45
N LEU A 228 -16.82 -7.65 -43.40
CA LEU A 228 -16.06 -8.80 -43.86
C LEU A 228 -16.27 -9.15 -45.33
N GLY A 229 -17.08 -8.35 -46.05
CA GLY A 229 -17.40 -8.55 -47.47
C GLY A 229 -18.45 -9.64 -47.74
N ASP A 230 -18.73 -9.83 -49.00
CA ASP A 230 -19.69 -10.84 -49.50
C ASP A 230 -18.94 -12.05 -50.09
N TRP A 231 -19.31 -13.25 -49.67
CA TRP A 231 -18.61 -14.49 -50.00
C TRP A 231 -19.57 -15.57 -50.46
N TYR A 232 -19.18 -16.37 -51.44
CA TYR A 232 -19.90 -17.58 -51.76
C TYR A 232 -19.70 -18.67 -50.72
N PRO A 233 -20.70 -19.51 -50.42
CA PRO A 233 -20.55 -20.59 -49.43
C PRO A 233 -19.32 -21.47 -49.67
N ALA A 234 -19.02 -21.78 -50.94
CA ALA A 234 -17.86 -22.61 -51.31
C ALA A 234 -16.52 -21.93 -50.93
N GLU A 235 -16.42 -20.61 -50.95
CA GLU A 235 -15.21 -19.89 -50.54
C GLU A 235 -15.00 -19.96 -49.03
N VAL A 236 -16.10 -19.81 -48.25
CA VAL A 236 -16.07 -19.97 -46.79
C VAL A 236 -15.74 -21.42 -46.41
N GLU A 237 -16.35 -22.39 -47.07
CA GLU A 237 -16.07 -23.80 -46.82
C GLU A 237 -14.63 -24.20 -47.09
N ASN A 238 -14.01 -23.62 -48.13
CA ASN A 238 -12.62 -23.91 -48.52
C ASN A 238 -11.62 -23.03 -47.81
N GLY A 239 -12.05 -22.09 -46.90
CA GLY A 239 -11.19 -21.20 -46.18
C GLY A 239 -10.52 -20.10 -47.03
N ASN A 240 -11.14 -19.77 -48.19
CA ASN A 240 -10.62 -18.80 -49.16
C ASN A 240 -11.09 -17.35 -48.89
N THR A 241 -11.66 -17.10 -47.74
CA THR A 241 -12.06 -15.73 -47.31
C THR A 241 -10.87 -14.88 -46.95
N SER A 242 -10.89 -13.61 -47.30
CA SER A 242 -9.86 -12.67 -46.93
C SER A 242 -10.00 -12.25 -45.46
N LYS A 243 -8.84 -11.97 -44.83
CA LYS A 243 -8.80 -11.31 -43.53
C LYS A 243 -9.00 -9.81 -43.70
N VAL A 244 -9.76 -9.22 -42.80
CA VAL A 244 -9.95 -7.78 -42.68
C VAL A 244 -9.27 -7.31 -41.40
N GLU A 245 -8.33 -6.39 -41.56
CA GLU A 245 -7.66 -5.75 -40.44
C GLU A 245 -8.57 -4.70 -39.80
N PHE A 246 -8.52 -4.62 -38.47
CA PHE A 246 -9.12 -3.55 -37.71
C PHE A 246 -8.24 -3.19 -36.50
N HIS A 247 -8.33 -1.97 -36.03
CA HIS A 247 -7.45 -1.46 -35.00
C HIS A 247 -8.22 -1.17 -33.72
N VAL A 248 -7.57 -1.50 -32.59
CA VAL A 248 -7.90 -0.95 -31.27
C VAL A 248 -6.89 0.15 -30.99
N THR A 249 -7.36 1.39 -31.00
CA THR A 249 -6.51 2.57 -30.84
C THR A 249 -6.85 3.34 -29.58
N GLY A 250 -5.91 4.13 -29.06
CA GLY A 250 -6.17 4.99 -27.93
C GLY A 250 -4.97 5.64 -27.30
N THR A 251 -5.21 6.28 -26.17
CA THR A 251 -4.18 6.92 -25.36
C THR A 251 -4.35 6.51 -23.91
N CYS A 252 -3.23 6.33 -23.23
CA CYS A 252 -3.20 5.98 -21.82
C CYS A 252 -2.35 6.99 -21.04
N VAL A 253 -2.64 7.13 -19.75
CA VAL A 253 -1.88 7.92 -18.79
C VAL A 253 -1.62 7.07 -17.58
N ASN A 254 -0.40 7.09 -17.07
CA ASN A 254 0.03 6.31 -15.90
C ASN A 254 -0.24 4.80 -16.02
N THR A 255 -0.13 4.26 -17.22
CA THR A 255 -0.44 2.86 -17.55
C THR A 255 0.85 2.20 -18.00
N THR A 256 1.18 1.05 -17.47
CA THR A 256 2.37 0.28 -17.83
C THR A 256 2.06 -0.92 -18.71
N ALA A 257 0.84 -1.42 -18.65
CA ALA A 257 0.36 -2.50 -19.51
C ALA A 257 -1.14 -2.39 -19.79
N VAL A 258 -1.55 -2.80 -20.98
CA VAL A 258 -2.94 -2.89 -21.40
C VAL A 258 -3.20 -4.29 -21.96
N TYR A 259 -4.24 -4.93 -21.46
CA TYR A 259 -4.67 -6.27 -21.85
C TYR A 259 -6.08 -6.24 -22.39
N TYR A 260 -6.45 -7.29 -23.15
CA TYR A 260 -7.81 -7.47 -23.63
C TYR A 260 -8.25 -8.92 -23.55
N THR A 261 -9.57 -9.10 -23.48
CA THR A 261 -10.28 -10.36 -23.72
C THR A 261 -11.42 -10.10 -24.68
N LEU A 262 -11.75 -11.09 -25.49
CA LEU A 262 -12.94 -11.04 -26.35
C LEU A 262 -14.08 -11.81 -25.66
N SER A 263 -15.28 -11.26 -25.72
CA SER A 263 -16.48 -11.96 -25.22
C SER A 263 -17.66 -11.80 -26.18
N SER A 264 -18.51 -12.83 -26.23
CA SER A 264 -19.78 -12.82 -26.96
C SER A 264 -20.70 -13.91 -26.39
N THR A 265 -21.99 -13.67 -26.45
CA THR A 265 -23.01 -14.68 -26.12
C THR A 265 -23.21 -15.70 -27.25
N HIS A 266 -22.70 -15.44 -28.45
CA HIS A 266 -22.84 -16.24 -29.64
C HIS A 266 -21.46 -16.75 -30.08
N THR A 267 -21.10 -17.92 -29.62
CA THR A 267 -19.81 -18.57 -29.93
C THR A 267 -20.03 -20.05 -30.21
N THR A 268 -19.05 -20.67 -30.89
CA THR A 268 -18.97 -22.14 -30.95
C THR A 268 -18.72 -22.73 -29.56
N ALA A 269 -19.01 -24.01 -29.34
CA ALA A 269 -18.85 -24.67 -28.05
C ALA A 269 -17.38 -24.59 -27.51
N ASP A 270 -16.40 -24.59 -28.42
CA ASP A 270 -14.98 -24.43 -28.08
C ASP A 270 -14.53 -22.94 -27.98
N LYS A 271 -15.49 -22.01 -28.13
CA LYS A 271 -15.30 -20.54 -28.06
C LYS A 271 -14.29 -19.96 -29.05
N LYS A 272 -13.93 -20.69 -30.10
CA LYS A 272 -12.93 -20.23 -31.08
C LYS A 272 -13.54 -19.30 -32.15
N TYR A 273 -14.83 -19.44 -32.43
CA TYR A 273 -15.49 -18.69 -33.49
C TYR A 273 -16.75 -18.02 -32.96
N PHE A 274 -17.00 -16.79 -33.45
CA PHE A 274 -18.19 -16.01 -33.11
C PHE A 274 -19.28 -16.32 -34.13
N THR A 275 -20.42 -16.87 -33.68
CA THR A 275 -21.50 -17.38 -34.53
C THR A 275 -22.50 -16.29 -34.91
N ASN A 276 -23.32 -16.55 -35.91
CA ASN A 276 -24.32 -15.63 -36.44
C ASN A 276 -25.36 -15.24 -35.37
N THR A 277 -25.65 -13.96 -35.24
CA THR A 277 -26.72 -13.41 -34.39
C THR A 277 -27.97 -13.03 -35.18
N VAL A 278 -27.92 -13.09 -36.51
CA VAL A 278 -29.06 -12.79 -37.36
C VAL A 278 -30.06 -13.94 -37.30
N GLU A 279 -31.33 -13.63 -37.09
CA GLU A 279 -32.43 -14.60 -37.06
C GLU A 279 -33.19 -14.63 -38.38
N ASN A 280 -33.78 -15.78 -38.71
CA ASN A 280 -34.67 -15.95 -39.86
C ASN A 280 -36.02 -15.30 -39.61
N THR A 281 -36.10 -13.98 -39.75
CA THR A 281 -37.31 -13.18 -39.50
C THR A 281 -37.53 -12.13 -40.60
N GLY A 282 -38.77 -11.81 -40.90
CA GLY A 282 -39.13 -10.70 -41.80
C GLY A 282 -38.63 -10.80 -43.25
N GLY A 283 -38.41 -12.02 -43.75
CA GLY A 283 -37.89 -12.24 -45.10
C GLY A 283 -36.36 -12.24 -45.18
N VAL A 284 -35.67 -12.07 -44.06
CA VAL A 284 -34.23 -12.25 -43.96
C VAL A 284 -33.90 -13.71 -43.70
N THR A 285 -33.02 -14.30 -44.53
CA THR A 285 -32.45 -15.64 -44.28
C THR A 285 -31.08 -15.46 -43.63
N ALA A 286 -30.89 -16.11 -42.50
CA ALA A 286 -29.60 -16.11 -41.80
C ALA A 286 -28.64 -17.14 -42.44
N ALA A 287 -27.37 -16.76 -42.57
CA ALA A 287 -26.34 -17.71 -43.01
C ALA A 287 -26.05 -18.73 -41.89
N GLY A 288 -26.01 -20.01 -42.28
CA GLY A 288 -25.70 -21.13 -41.38
C GLY A 288 -24.31 -21.72 -41.64
N GLY A 289 -23.78 -22.45 -40.67
CA GLY A 289 -22.48 -23.14 -40.78
C GLY A 289 -21.27 -22.21 -40.87
N VAL A 290 -21.42 -20.92 -40.55
CA VAL A 290 -20.42 -19.88 -40.67
C VAL A 290 -20.22 -19.11 -39.35
N GLY A 291 -19.00 -18.66 -39.08
CA GLY A 291 -18.66 -17.79 -37.97
C GLY A 291 -17.49 -16.90 -38.30
N VAL A 292 -17.17 -16.02 -37.39
CA VAL A 292 -15.99 -15.15 -37.47
C VAL A 292 -14.85 -15.70 -36.63
N MET A 293 -13.68 -15.77 -37.23
CA MET A 293 -12.41 -16.01 -36.57
C MET A 293 -11.69 -14.64 -36.41
N ILE A 294 -11.26 -14.32 -35.20
CA ILE A 294 -10.41 -13.17 -34.90
C ILE A 294 -9.01 -13.66 -34.53
N THR A 295 -7.97 -13.01 -35.06
CA THR A 295 -6.56 -13.35 -34.78
C THR A 295 -5.77 -12.12 -34.40
N ASP A 296 -4.67 -12.31 -33.65
CA ASP A 296 -3.74 -11.27 -33.21
C ASP A 296 -2.78 -10.77 -34.28
N SER A 297 -2.62 -11.52 -35.35
CA SER A 297 -1.72 -11.21 -36.45
C SER A 297 -2.30 -11.68 -37.78
N GLU A 298 -1.89 -11.04 -38.86
CA GLU A 298 -2.32 -11.41 -40.23
C GLU A 298 -1.97 -12.86 -40.57
N ASN A 299 -0.80 -13.32 -40.16
CA ASN A 299 -0.27 -14.65 -40.45
C ASN A 299 -0.68 -15.71 -39.43
N ASP A 300 -1.39 -15.33 -38.37
CA ASP A 300 -1.82 -16.26 -37.34
C ASP A 300 -3.01 -17.11 -37.84
N HIS A 301 -2.93 -18.40 -37.63
CA HIS A 301 -3.99 -19.37 -37.92
C HIS A 301 -4.77 -19.78 -36.67
N TYR A 302 -4.37 -19.32 -35.49
CA TYR A 302 -5.01 -19.65 -34.24
C TYR A 302 -5.96 -18.52 -33.82
N PRO A 303 -7.25 -18.85 -33.56
CA PRO A 303 -8.20 -17.85 -33.13
C PRO A 303 -7.91 -17.32 -31.72
N VAL A 304 -8.25 -16.06 -31.50
CA VAL A 304 -8.42 -15.51 -30.16
C VAL A 304 -9.72 -16.09 -29.61
N THR A 305 -9.61 -16.97 -28.63
CA THR A 305 -10.74 -17.66 -28.03
C THR A 305 -11.52 -16.70 -27.12
N ALA A 306 -12.85 -16.70 -27.24
CA ALA A 306 -13.69 -15.88 -26.37
C ALA A 306 -13.58 -16.30 -24.90
N ASP A 307 -13.74 -15.36 -23.97
CA ASP A 307 -13.68 -15.54 -22.51
C ASP A 307 -12.44 -16.32 -22.03
N SER A 308 -11.33 -16.20 -22.76
CA SER A 308 -10.08 -16.87 -22.44
C SER A 308 -9.20 -15.98 -21.55
N TYR A 309 -7.93 -16.37 -21.39
CA TYR A 309 -6.95 -15.55 -20.69
C TYR A 309 -6.72 -14.20 -21.38
N GLN A 310 -6.32 -13.21 -20.60
CA GLN A 310 -6.00 -11.87 -21.08
C GLN A 310 -4.82 -11.90 -22.06
N ARG A 311 -4.95 -11.13 -23.14
CA ARG A 311 -3.89 -10.95 -24.15
C ARG A 311 -3.38 -9.52 -24.10
N VAL A 312 -2.13 -9.35 -24.41
CA VAL A 312 -1.45 -8.05 -24.40
C VAL A 312 -1.92 -7.19 -25.59
N ILE A 313 -2.43 -6.00 -25.34
CA ILE A 313 -2.57 -4.94 -26.34
C ILE A 313 -1.25 -4.18 -26.46
N ALA A 314 -0.75 -3.69 -25.34
CA ALA A 314 0.50 -2.94 -25.24
C ALA A 314 1.13 -3.13 -23.87
N ILE A 315 2.44 -3.08 -23.86
CA ILE A 315 3.27 -3.09 -22.63
C ILE A 315 4.44 -2.14 -22.86
N GLY A 316 4.95 -1.51 -21.80
CA GLY A 316 6.15 -0.68 -21.85
C GLY A 316 7.39 -1.47 -22.31
N GLU A 317 8.36 -0.82 -22.91
CA GLU A 317 9.58 -1.46 -23.40
C GLU A 317 10.40 -2.09 -22.28
N VAL A 318 10.36 -1.47 -21.10
CA VAL A 318 10.93 -1.98 -19.85
C VAL A 318 9.82 -2.08 -18.81
N VAL A 319 9.95 -3.00 -17.87
CA VAL A 319 9.00 -3.13 -16.75
C VAL A 319 8.87 -1.80 -16.01
N GLY A 320 7.65 -1.26 -15.98
CA GLY A 320 7.33 0.03 -15.36
C GLY A 320 7.36 1.24 -16.30
N ASP A 321 7.77 1.07 -17.56
CA ASP A 321 7.69 2.16 -18.54
C ASP A 321 6.24 2.46 -18.91
N PRO A 322 5.87 3.75 -19.07
CA PRO A 322 4.51 4.14 -19.40
C PRO A 322 4.15 3.78 -20.84
N VAL A 323 2.98 3.22 -21.04
CA VAL A 323 2.31 3.08 -22.33
C VAL A 323 1.46 4.30 -22.56
N SER A 324 1.75 5.12 -23.55
CA SER A 324 1.03 6.36 -23.84
C SER A 324 0.13 6.29 -25.06
N ILE A 325 0.52 5.53 -26.06
CA ILE A 325 -0.21 5.39 -27.32
C ILE A 325 -0.49 3.91 -27.58
N ILE A 326 -1.71 3.62 -27.94
CA ILE A 326 -2.16 2.28 -28.31
C ILE A 326 -2.55 2.30 -29.79
N ASP A 327 -2.00 1.36 -30.55
CA ASP A 327 -2.44 0.99 -31.89
C ASP A 327 -2.22 -0.51 -32.09
N ARG A 328 -3.25 -1.29 -31.79
CA ARG A 328 -3.21 -2.75 -31.89
C ARG A 328 -4.05 -3.24 -33.04
N SER A 329 -3.41 -3.84 -34.04
CA SER A 329 -4.08 -4.53 -35.12
C SER A 329 -4.65 -5.88 -34.69
N LEU A 330 -5.85 -6.14 -35.12
CA LEU A 330 -6.52 -7.44 -35.05
C LEU A 330 -7.09 -7.77 -36.44
N TRP A 331 -7.22 -9.06 -36.76
CA TRP A 331 -7.73 -9.50 -38.07
C TRP A 331 -8.94 -10.39 -37.87
N ALA A 332 -9.98 -10.14 -38.69
CA ALA A 332 -11.21 -10.93 -38.69
C ALA A 332 -11.47 -11.53 -40.06
N ARG A 333 -11.97 -12.73 -40.13
CA ARG A 333 -12.46 -13.37 -41.37
C ARG A 333 -13.62 -14.33 -41.09
N LEU A 334 -14.42 -14.59 -42.14
CA LEU A 334 -15.44 -15.65 -42.11
C LEU A 334 -14.75 -17.00 -42.23
N VAL A 335 -15.26 -17.99 -41.48
CA VAL A 335 -14.80 -19.37 -41.48
C VAL A 335 -15.96 -20.31 -41.35
N LYS A 336 -15.81 -21.52 -41.87
CA LYS A 336 -16.77 -22.63 -41.63
C LYS A 336 -16.70 -23.01 -40.15
N THR A 337 -17.87 -23.27 -39.53
CA THR A 337 -18.01 -23.75 -38.16
C THR A 337 -18.65 -25.11 -38.14
N GLY A 338 -18.00 -26.08 -37.51
CA GLY A 338 -18.53 -27.44 -37.37
C GLY A 338 -18.59 -28.24 -38.67
N SER A 339 -19.49 -29.23 -38.70
CA SER A 339 -19.69 -30.17 -39.81
C SER A 339 -20.78 -29.75 -40.79
N ASP A 340 -21.66 -28.84 -40.42
CA ASP A 340 -22.79 -28.40 -41.23
C ASP A 340 -22.32 -27.63 -42.45
N PRO A 341 -23.03 -27.76 -43.61
CA PRO A 341 -22.68 -27.00 -44.80
C PRO A 341 -22.94 -25.50 -44.57
N VAL A 342 -22.11 -24.66 -45.20
CA VAL A 342 -22.35 -23.23 -45.23
C VAL A 342 -23.53 -22.92 -46.13
N THR A 343 -24.50 -22.17 -45.60
CA THR A 343 -25.71 -21.77 -46.36
C THR A 343 -25.70 -20.28 -46.67
N VAL A 344 -26.33 -19.92 -47.81
CA VAL A 344 -26.51 -18.53 -48.22
C VAL A 344 -27.41 -17.80 -47.23
N GLY A 345 -27.04 -16.59 -46.87
CA GLY A 345 -27.81 -15.73 -45.97
C GLY A 345 -27.03 -14.55 -45.44
N VAL A 346 -27.68 -13.78 -44.58
CA VAL A 346 -27.06 -12.65 -43.91
C VAL A 346 -26.30 -13.13 -42.68
N PHE A 347 -25.10 -12.61 -42.51
CA PHE A 347 -24.28 -12.89 -41.34
C PHE A 347 -24.02 -11.58 -40.55
N GLY A 348 -24.18 -11.65 -39.26
CA GLY A 348 -23.81 -10.61 -38.34
C GLY A 348 -23.48 -11.22 -36.98
N THR A 349 -22.48 -10.67 -36.30
CA THR A 349 -22.16 -11.06 -34.93
C THR A 349 -21.65 -9.87 -34.12
N THR A 350 -21.83 -9.91 -32.82
CA THR A 350 -21.32 -8.89 -31.91
C THR A 350 -20.25 -9.49 -31.03
N VAL A 351 -19.10 -8.79 -30.99
CA VAL A 351 -17.98 -9.16 -30.14
C VAL A 351 -17.64 -7.97 -29.24
N THR A 352 -17.58 -8.21 -27.95
CA THR A 352 -17.15 -7.21 -26.99
C THR A 352 -15.66 -7.35 -26.69
N ILE A 353 -14.92 -6.28 -26.78
CA ILE A 353 -13.52 -6.20 -26.38
C ILE A 353 -13.52 -5.62 -24.96
N GLN A 354 -13.20 -6.45 -23.99
CA GLN A 354 -13.01 -6.03 -22.60
C GLN A 354 -11.53 -5.73 -22.40
N THR A 355 -11.22 -4.58 -21.85
CA THR A 355 -9.83 -4.15 -21.59
C THR A 355 -9.59 -3.97 -20.11
N THR A 356 -8.40 -4.38 -19.65
CA THR A 356 -7.85 -4.11 -18.33
C THR A 356 -6.48 -3.47 -18.50
N TYR A 357 -6.10 -2.63 -17.58
CA TYR A 357 -4.82 -1.92 -17.63
C TYR A 357 -4.26 -1.70 -16.21
N GLU A 358 -2.92 -1.69 -16.13
CA GLU A 358 -2.13 -1.51 -14.91
C GLU A 358 -1.27 -0.26 -14.98
#